data_539cff93975409ae146690e30f65aab4
#
_entry.id   539cff93975409ae146690e30f65aab4
#
_cell.length_a   1.000
_cell.length_b   1.000
_cell.length_c   1.000
_cell.angle_alpha   90.00
_cell.angle_beta   90.00
_cell.angle_gamma   90.00
#
_symmetry.space_group_name_H-M   'P 1'
#
loop_
_entity.id
_entity.type
_entity.pdbx_description
1 polymer ?
#
loop_
_entity_poly.entity_id
_entity_poly.type
_entity_poly.pdbx_seq_one_letter_code
_entity_poly.pdbx_strand_id
1 'polypeptide(L)'
;MTPTEQLKAILTEKYTSEDGDEYQVELKPGLTDQQIDDLEKGFPTGQIPNEIRELLKFTSGFEFYGLEEVNFVGVGQFGFEEFFPTSVQLAGDGFGNFWVLDINKNGQWGNVFYVCHDPAVIVKHSDNLAEFIKHVDEFGKKGKESNLDVIHEVTVMDIWTINNGFMDKSTALASTDEKLKLFASSLPDNFVISDLRDKPIKSGFAWGKFGPNIDKAKRHDSELLWGVEKVEKKGLLSRLFGK
;
A
#
# COMPACT_ATOMS: atom_id res chain seq x y z
N MET A 1 -19.65 -3.95 -5.57
CA MET A 1 -19.83 -2.48 -5.68
C MET A 1 -18.58 -1.93 -6.31
N THR A 2 -18.70 -1.12 -7.36
CA THR A 2 -17.56 -0.45 -8.00
C THR A 2 -17.05 0.70 -7.12
N PRO A 3 -15.81 1.19 -7.32
CA PRO A 3 -15.32 2.37 -6.60
C PRO A 3 -16.22 3.61 -6.77
N THR A 4 -16.77 3.82 -7.98
CA THR A 4 -17.71 4.93 -8.24
C THR A 4 -19.02 4.79 -7.46
N GLU A 5 -19.60 3.58 -7.40
CA GLU A 5 -20.81 3.33 -6.62
C GLU A 5 -20.57 3.52 -5.12
N GLN A 6 -19.42 3.05 -4.61
CA GLN A 6 -19.03 3.23 -3.22
C GLN A 6 -18.86 4.72 -2.87
N LEU A 7 -18.18 5.48 -3.76
CA LEU A 7 -17.99 6.91 -3.55
C LEU A 7 -19.33 7.66 -3.59
N LYS A 8 -20.20 7.35 -4.55
CA LYS A 8 -21.54 7.97 -4.61
C LYS A 8 -22.37 7.71 -3.36
N ALA A 9 -22.21 6.55 -2.73
CA ALA A 9 -22.97 6.20 -1.51
C ALA A 9 -22.56 7.10 -0.31
N ILE A 10 -21.36 7.63 -0.28
CA ILE A 10 -20.87 8.45 0.83
C ILE A 10 -21.02 9.96 0.61
N LEU A 11 -21.38 10.43 -0.60
CA LEU A 11 -21.48 11.87 -0.90
C LEU A 11 -22.58 12.59 -0.12
N THR A 12 -23.61 11.88 0.31
CA THR A 12 -24.73 12.45 1.08
C THR A 12 -24.56 12.27 2.58
N GLU A 13 -23.51 11.56 3.00
CA GLU A 13 -23.22 11.39 4.41
C GLU A 13 -22.70 12.70 5.00
N LYS A 14 -23.05 12.93 6.25
CA LYS A 14 -22.53 14.03 7.06
C LYS A 14 -21.68 13.46 8.17
N TYR A 15 -20.52 14.03 8.35
CA TYR A 15 -19.55 13.64 9.37
C TYR A 15 -19.33 14.79 10.33
N THR A 16 -18.76 14.50 11.48
CA THR A 16 -18.42 15.52 12.47
C THR A 16 -16.92 15.43 12.77
N SER A 17 -16.21 16.54 12.66
CA SER A 17 -14.79 16.65 13.00
C SER A 17 -14.55 16.51 14.50
N GLU A 18 -13.31 16.38 14.93
CA GLU A 18 -12.93 16.39 16.35
C GLU A 18 -13.28 17.72 17.04
N ASP A 19 -13.33 18.82 16.29
CA ASP A 19 -13.71 20.15 16.77
C ASP A 19 -15.23 20.38 16.81
N GLY A 20 -16.01 19.41 16.33
CA GLY A 20 -17.47 19.44 16.30
C GLY A 20 -18.07 20.08 15.05
N ASP A 21 -17.28 20.39 14.04
CA ASP A 21 -17.76 20.93 12.77
C ASP A 21 -18.29 19.85 11.85
N GLU A 22 -19.46 20.11 11.22
CA GLU A 22 -19.99 19.22 10.19
C GLU A 22 -19.20 19.37 8.88
N TYR A 23 -18.89 18.22 8.24
CA TYR A 23 -18.28 18.18 6.93
C TYR A 23 -18.86 17.07 6.05
N GLN A 24 -18.58 17.11 4.77
CA GLN A 24 -18.95 16.11 3.76
C GLN A 24 -17.76 15.86 2.82
N VAL A 25 -17.87 14.83 2.01
CA VAL A 25 -16.92 14.59 0.92
C VAL A 25 -17.04 15.71 -0.12
N GLU A 26 -15.90 16.35 -0.44
CA GLU A 26 -15.80 17.36 -1.48
C GLU A 26 -15.07 16.78 -2.70
N LEU A 27 -15.80 16.58 -3.81
CA LEU A 27 -15.23 15.98 -5.02
C LEU A 27 -14.33 16.96 -5.75
N LYS A 28 -13.21 16.45 -6.27
CA LYS A 28 -12.41 17.15 -7.27
C LYS A 28 -13.01 16.99 -8.67
N PRO A 29 -12.65 17.86 -9.62
CA PRO A 29 -13.10 17.71 -11.01
C PRO A 29 -12.71 16.34 -11.59
N GLY A 30 -13.62 15.74 -12.36
CA GLY A 30 -13.32 14.57 -13.14
C GLY A 30 -12.39 14.87 -14.32
N LEU A 31 -11.76 13.85 -14.85
CA LEU A 31 -10.87 13.95 -16.01
C LEU A 31 -11.64 13.84 -17.33
N THR A 32 -11.15 14.53 -18.33
CA THR A 32 -11.57 14.34 -19.72
C THR A 32 -11.02 13.02 -20.28
N ASP A 33 -11.63 12.50 -21.34
CA ASP A 33 -11.13 11.28 -22.01
C ASP A 33 -9.66 11.44 -22.44
N GLN A 34 -9.26 12.61 -22.95
CA GLN A 34 -7.87 12.86 -23.32
C GLN A 34 -6.91 12.78 -22.14
N GLN A 35 -7.28 13.32 -20.97
CA GLN A 35 -6.45 13.24 -19.76
C GLN A 35 -6.33 11.80 -19.26
N ILE A 36 -7.40 11.01 -19.36
CA ILE A 36 -7.37 9.58 -19.00
C ILE A 36 -6.48 8.81 -19.98
N ASP A 37 -6.60 9.05 -21.30
CA ASP A 37 -5.76 8.42 -22.32
C ASP A 37 -4.27 8.78 -22.16
N ASP A 38 -3.98 9.98 -21.68
CA ASP A 38 -2.61 10.39 -21.37
C ASP A 38 -2.09 9.68 -20.08
N LEU A 39 -2.94 9.55 -19.08
CA LEU A 39 -2.63 8.83 -17.83
C LEU A 39 -2.36 7.34 -18.10
N GLU A 40 -3.14 6.69 -18.98
CA GLU A 40 -2.98 5.28 -19.35
C GLU A 40 -1.58 4.93 -19.84
N LYS A 41 -0.90 5.86 -20.51
CA LYS A 41 0.47 5.66 -21.01
C LYS A 41 1.49 5.39 -19.92
N GLY A 42 1.19 5.77 -18.68
CA GLY A 42 2.02 5.53 -17.50
C GLY A 42 1.86 4.13 -16.88
N PHE A 43 0.85 3.35 -17.32
CA PHE A 43 0.59 2.03 -16.74
C PHE A 43 1.18 0.89 -17.58
N PRO A 44 1.50 -0.26 -16.98
CA PRO A 44 2.22 -1.37 -17.62
C PRO A 44 1.56 -1.89 -18.91
N THR A 45 0.23 -1.89 -18.96
CA THR A 45 -0.54 -2.37 -20.13
C THR A 45 -0.94 -1.25 -21.09
N GLY A 46 -0.69 0.01 -20.72
CA GLY A 46 -1.21 1.17 -21.44
C GLY A 46 -2.74 1.26 -21.39
N GLN A 47 -3.38 0.64 -20.40
CA GLN A 47 -4.83 0.60 -20.23
C GLN A 47 -5.22 0.72 -18.76
N ILE A 48 -6.33 1.42 -18.51
CA ILE A 48 -6.98 1.52 -17.22
C ILE A 48 -8.29 0.71 -17.28
N PRO A 49 -8.61 -0.11 -16.23
CA PRO A 49 -9.89 -0.83 -16.18
C PRO A 49 -11.09 0.10 -16.36
N ASN A 50 -12.13 -0.36 -17.05
CA ASN A 50 -13.30 0.47 -17.34
C ASN A 50 -13.95 1.08 -16.08
N GLU A 51 -14.03 0.34 -14.98
CA GLU A 51 -14.58 0.85 -13.72
C GLU A 51 -13.76 2.00 -13.14
N ILE A 52 -12.44 1.99 -13.37
CA ILE A 52 -11.54 3.08 -12.95
C ILE A 52 -11.66 4.26 -13.92
N ARG A 53 -11.79 4.03 -15.23
CA ARG A 53 -12.07 5.11 -16.18
C ARG A 53 -13.35 5.85 -15.81
N GLU A 54 -14.41 5.12 -15.46
CA GLU A 54 -15.67 5.73 -15.01
C GLU A 54 -15.52 6.51 -13.69
N LEU A 55 -14.69 6.03 -12.76
CA LEU A 55 -14.34 6.78 -11.55
C LEU A 55 -13.60 8.07 -11.91
N LEU A 56 -12.57 7.99 -12.75
CA LEU A 56 -11.77 9.16 -13.15
C LEU A 56 -12.56 10.20 -13.94
N LYS A 57 -13.53 9.79 -14.74
CA LYS A 57 -14.48 10.71 -15.39
C LYS A 57 -15.39 11.40 -14.38
N PHE A 58 -15.76 10.70 -13.33
CA PHE A 58 -16.60 11.23 -12.28
C PHE A 58 -15.82 12.20 -11.36
N THR A 59 -14.61 11.81 -10.95
CA THR A 59 -13.72 12.63 -10.11
C THR A 59 -12.27 12.15 -10.20
N SER A 60 -11.31 13.07 -10.09
CA SER A 60 -9.88 12.75 -9.95
C SER A 60 -9.46 12.45 -8.50
N GLY A 61 -10.35 12.67 -7.54
CA GLY A 61 -10.14 12.52 -6.11
C GLY A 61 -11.16 13.28 -5.29
N PHE A 62 -10.95 13.37 -3.99
CA PHE A 62 -11.83 14.13 -3.10
C PHE A 62 -11.08 14.59 -1.85
N GLU A 63 -11.59 15.64 -1.21
CA GLU A 63 -11.14 16.08 0.10
C GLU A 63 -11.98 15.41 1.19
N PHE A 64 -11.31 15.09 2.30
CA PHE A 64 -11.94 14.44 3.45
C PHE A 64 -11.19 14.85 4.72
N TYR A 65 -11.91 15.31 5.73
CA TYR A 65 -11.32 15.72 7.00
C TYR A 65 -10.51 14.57 7.66
N GLY A 66 -9.32 14.89 8.14
CA GLY A 66 -8.42 13.93 8.79
C GLY A 66 -7.56 13.09 7.82
N LEU A 67 -7.75 13.25 6.51
CA LEU A 67 -6.81 12.84 5.46
C LEU A 67 -6.28 14.07 4.75
N GLU A 68 -5.07 14.01 4.16
CA GLU A 68 -4.57 15.15 3.39
C GLU A 68 -5.47 15.38 2.18
N GLU A 69 -5.58 14.40 1.34
CA GLU A 69 -6.38 14.39 0.13
C GLU A 69 -6.45 12.96 -0.38
N VAL A 70 -7.61 12.49 -0.81
CA VAL A 70 -7.69 11.24 -1.55
C VAL A 70 -7.58 11.51 -3.04
N ASN A 71 -6.52 10.97 -3.67
CA ASN A 71 -6.14 11.24 -5.04
C ASN A 71 -6.12 9.94 -5.86
N PHE A 72 -6.82 9.90 -6.99
CA PHE A 72 -6.87 8.72 -7.86
C PHE A 72 -5.89 8.79 -9.03
N VAL A 73 -5.18 9.91 -9.19
CA VAL A 73 -4.21 10.16 -10.28
C VAL A 73 -2.78 10.36 -9.78
N GLY A 74 -2.53 10.06 -8.50
CA GLY A 74 -1.23 10.18 -7.85
C GLY A 74 -0.21 9.14 -8.33
N VAL A 75 -0.09 8.95 -9.65
CA VAL A 75 0.94 8.10 -10.27
C VAL A 75 2.25 8.87 -10.27
N GLY A 76 3.25 8.33 -9.59
CA GLY A 76 4.52 9.03 -9.55
C GLY A 76 5.53 8.38 -8.62
N GLN A 77 6.68 9.02 -8.51
CA GLN A 77 7.74 8.60 -7.64
C GLN A 77 7.50 9.16 -6.22
N PHE A 78 7.40 8.26 -5.26
CA PHE A 78 7.19 8.59 -3.85
C PHE A 78 8.21 7.89 -2.92
N GLY A 79 9.26 7.27 -3.51
CA GLY A 79 10.38 6.67 -2.77
C GLY A 79 10.17 5.23 -2.33
N PHE A 80 9.12 4.54 -2.82
CA PHE A 80 8.82 3.14 -2.53
C PHE A 80 8.59 2.30 -3.80
N GLU A 81 9.12 2.74 -4.92
CA GLU A 81 8.96 2.08 -6.22
C GLU A 81 9.53 0.66 -6.24
N GLU A 82 10.53 0.37 -5.40
CA GLU A 82 11.08 -0.98 -5.23
C GLU A 82 10.05 -1.97 -4.63
N PHE A 83 9.13 -1.45 -3.81
CA PHE A 83 8.02 -2.23 -3.24
C PHE A 83 6.76 -2.17 -4.11
N PHE A 84 6.52 -1.04 -4.79
CA PHE A 84 5.34 -0.75 -5.60
C PHE A 84 5.74 -0.11 -6.93
N PRO A 85 6.29 -0.89 -7.89
CA PRO A 85 6.82 -0.37 -9.16
C PRO A 85 5.80 0.40 -10.00
N THR A 86 4.54 0.03 -9.89
CA THR A 86 3.42 0.79 -10.46
C THR A 86 2.32 0.90 -9.41
N SER A 87 1.96 2.12 -9.08
CA SER A 87 0.99 2.35 -8.01
C SER A 87 0.39 3.75 -8.09
N VAL A 88 -0.69 3.95 -7.33
CA VAL A 88 -1.28 5.26 -7.08
C VAL A 88 -1.18 5.55 -5.60
N GLN A 89 -0.52 6.64 -5.21
CA GLN A 89 -0.58 7.16 -3.86
C GLN A 89 -1.96 7.79 -3.65
N LEU A 90 -2.78 7.17 -2.81
CA LEU A 90 -4.16 7.58 -2.60
C LEU A 90 -4.31 8.73 -1.61
N ALA A 91 -3.64 8.63 -0.47
CA ALA A 91 -3.75 9.61 0.61
C ALA A 91 -2.53 9.55 1.53
N GLY A 92 -2.27 10.62 2.25
CA GLY A 92 -1.37 10.66 3.41
C GLY A 92 -2.14 10.74 4.72
N ASP A 93 -1.46 10.48 5.84
CA ASP A 93 -2.00 10.64 7.18
C ASP A 93 -1.48 11.92 7.88
N GLY A 94 -0.75 12.77 7.16
CA GLY A 94 -0.13 13.99 7.68
C GLY A 94 1.14 13.77 8.51
N PHE A 95 1.53 12.52 8.77
CA PHE A 95 2.72 12.14 9.54
C PHE A 95 3.82 11.50 8.69
N GLY A 96 3.68 11.54 7.36
CA GLY A 96 4.64 10.95 6.42
C GLY A 96 4.38 9.49 6.08
N ASN A 97 3.26 8.93 6.52
CA ASN A 97 2.78 7.63 6.08
C ASN A 97 1.67 7.82 5.05
N PHE A 98 1.41 6.80 4.24
CA PHE A 98 0.46 6.96 3.14
C PHE A 98 -0.18 5.64 2.71
N TRP A 99 -1.35 5.74 2.05
CA TRP A 99 -2.02 4.62 1.41
C TRP A 99 -1.68 4.57 -0.07
N VAL A 100 -1.31 3.37 -0.53
CA VAL A 100 -0.88 3.08 -1.90
C VAL A 100 -1.74 1.99 -2.49
N LEU A 101 -2.31 2.25 -3.65
CA LEU A 101 -2.98 1.24 -4.46
C LEU A 101 -1.95 0.56 -5.38
N ASP A 102 -1.75 -0.74 -5.20
CA ASP A 102 -0.82 -1.55 -5.99
C ASP A 102 -1.42 -1.90 -7.35
N ILE A 103 -0.63 -1.72 -8.41
CA ILE A 103 -1.00 -2.07 -9.78
C ILE A 103 0.07 -3.03 -10.31
N ASN A 104 -0.33 -4.27 -10.59
CA ASN A 104 0.59 -5.25 -11.08
C ASN A 104 0.92 -5.07 -12.57
N LYS A 105 1.93 -5.78 -13.08
CA LYS A 105 2.33 -5.68 -14.48
C LYS A 105 1.26 -6.08 -15.50
N ASN A 106 0.20 -6.76 -15.06
CA ASN A 106 -0.95 -7.10 -15.92
C ASN A 106 -2.00 -5.99 -15.95
N GLY A 107 -1.73 -4.83 -15.32
CA GLY A 107 -2.64 -3.70 -15.26
C GLY A 107 -3.81 -3.89 -14.29
N GLN A 108 -3.74 -4.85 -13.39
CA GLN A 108 -4.77 -5.05 -12.37
C GLN A 108 -4.57 -4.05 -11.23
N TRP A 109 -5.58 -3.28 -10.95
CA TRP A 109 -5.71 -2.42 -9.78
C TRP A 109 -6.14 -3.28 -8.60
N GLY A 110 -5.20 -3.54 -7.71
CA GLY A 110 -5.30 -4.57 -6.70
C GLY A 110 -5.56 -4.03 -5.31
N ASN A 111 -4.74 -4.50 -4.37
CA ASN A 111 -4.87 -4.16 -2.97
C ASN A 111 -4.39 -2.74 -2.67
N VAL A 112 -4.97 -2.16 -1.62
CA VAL A 112 -4.44 -0.93 -1.01
C VAL A 112 -3.58 -1.30 0.19
N PHE A 113 -2.38 -0.73 0.23
CA PHE A 113 -1.44 -0.90 1.33
C PHE A 113 -1.26 0.40 2.11
N TYR A 114 -1.11 0.30 3.42
CA TYR A 114 -0.61 1.37 4.25
C TYR A 114 0.91 1.21 4.38
N VAL A 115 1.64 2.26 4.07
CA VAL A 115 3.09 2.33 4.13
C VAL A 115 3.48 3.24 5.28
N CYS A 116 4.00 2.64 6.35
CA CYS A 116 4.52 3.34 7.51
C CYS A 116 6.04 3.43 7.44
N HIS A 117 6.60 4.60 7.77
CA HIS A 117 8.04 4.83 7.77
C HIS A 117 8.67 4.65 9.16
N ASP A 118 7.92 4.89 10.24
CA ASP A 118 8.38 4.73 11.63
C ASP A 118 7.27 4.16 12.53
N PRO A 119 7.36 2.86 12.88
CA PRO A 119 8.33 1.89 12.38
C PRO A 119 8.07 1.50 10.92
N ALA A 120 9.13 1.11 10.24
CA ALA A 120 9.13 0.83 8.81
C ALA A 120 8.38 -0.48 8.48
N VAL A 121 7.07 -0.39 8.22
CA VAL A 121 6.14 -1.50 8.01
C VAL A 121 5.23 -1.22 6.81
N ILE A 122 4.95 -2.24 6.02
CA ILE A 122 3.91 -2.24 4.99
C ILE A 122 2.77 -3.16 5.44
N VAL A 123 1.53 -2.67 5.37
CA VAL A 123 0.32 -3.40 5.79
C VAL A 123 -0.67 -3.47 4.64
N LYS A 124 -1.20 -4.65 4.35
CA LYS A 124 -2.35 -4.82 3.46
C LYS A 124 -3.61 -4.26 4.14
N HIS A 125 -4.09 -3.12 3.66
CA HIS A 125 -5.18 -2.38 4.29
C HIS A 125 -6.55 -2.75 3.73
N SER A 126 -6.67 -2.84 2.39
CA SER A 126 -7.92 -3.15 1.71
C SER A 126 -7.68 -4.07 0.53
N ASP A 127 -8.67 -4.89 0.18
CA ASP A 127 -8.57 -5.81 -0.96
C ASP A 127 -8.74 -5.11 -2.31
N ASN A 128 -9.32 -3.89 -2.32
CA ASN A 128 -9.50 -3.07 -3.54
C ASN A 128 -9.83 -1.61 -3.17
N LEU A 129 -9.91 -0.75 -4.20
CA LEU A 129 -10.19 0.68 -4.06
C LEU A 129 -11.59 0.96 -3.48
N ALA A 130 -12.61 0.16 -3.81
CA ALA A 130 -13.95 0.36 -3.27
C ALA A 130 -13.99 0.10 -1.76
N GLU A 131 -13.28 -0.91 -1.28
CA GLU A 131 -13.14 -1.18 0.14
C GLU A 131 -12.35 -0.08 0.87
N PHE A 132 -11.31 0.48 0.23
CA PHE A 132 -10.61 1.65 0.78
C PHE A 132 -11.56 2.84 0.98
N ILE A 133 -12.38 3.18 -0.04
CA ILE A 133 -13.38 4.25 0.06
C ILE A 133 -14.40 3.96 1.19
N LYS A 134 -14.79 2.70 1.37
CA LYS A 134 -15.64 2.29 2.50
C LYS A 134 -14.95 2.52 3.85
N HIS A 135 -13.64 2.28 3.96
CA HIS A 135 -12.90 2.55 5.18
C HIS A 135 -12.74 4.06 5.45
N VAL A 136 -12.72 4.91 4.41
CA VAL A 136 -12.79 6.37 4.58
C VAL A 136 -14.14 6.78 5.18
N ASP A 137 -15.26 6.22 4.71
CA ASP A 137 -16.58 6.42 5.31
C ASP A 137 -16.63 5.95 6.78
N GLU A 138 -16.06 4.78 7.05
CA GLU A 138 -15.94 4.26 8.41
C GLU A 138 -15.16 5.23 9.31
N PHE A 139 -14.06 5.81 8.80
CA PHE A 139 -13.25 6.78 9.54
C PHE A 139 -14.06 8.03 9.90
N GLY A 140 -14.82 8.57 8.95
CA GLY A 140 -15.71 9.71 9.24
C GLY A 140 -16.79 9.43 10.29
N LYS A 141 -17.24 8.17 10.39
CA LYS A 141 -18.29 7.74 11.33
C LYS A 141 -17.78 7.31 12.69
N LYS A 142 -16.56 6.76 12.77
CA LYS A 142 -16.00 6.14 13.98
C LYS A 142 -14.74 6.83 14.50
N GLY A 143 -14.12 7.72 13.71
CA GLY A 143 -12.88 8.40 14.10
C GLY A 143 -11.79 7.41 14.47
N LYS A 144 -11.27 7.55 15.68
CA LYS A 144 -10.15 6.74 16.24
C LYS A 144 -10.41 5.23 16.36
N GLU A 145 -11.65 4.78 16.23
CA GLU A 145 -11.99 3.36 16.25
C GLU A 145 -12.05 2.73 14.85
N SER A 146 -11.80 3.52 13.80
CA SER A 146 -11.83 3.07 12.41
C SER A 146 -10.62 2.23 12.02
N ASN A 147 -10.76 1.44 10.95
CA ASN A 147 -9.65 0.68 10.40
C ASN A 147 -8.52 1.58 9.84
N LEU A 148 -8.85 2.78 9.39
CA LEU A 148 -7.85 3.76 8.93
C LEU A 148 -6.97 4.26 10.06
N ASP A 149 -7.55 4.57 11.21
CA ASP A 149 -6.83 5.16 12.35
C ASP A 149 -6.06 4.08 13.15
N VAL A 150 -6.73 2.98 13.53
CA VAL A 150 -6.10 1.93 14.35
C VAL A 150 -4.97 1.19 13.64
N ILE A 151 -4.79 1.36 12.33
CA ILE A 151 -3.78 0.64 11.56
C ILE A 151 -2.37 0.95 12.07
N HIS A 152 -2.08 2.22 12.36
CA HIS A 152 -0.77 2.64 12.84
C HIS A 152 -0.52 2.14 14.27
N GLU A 153 -1.42 2.44 15.20
CA GLU A 153 -1.21 2.19 16.63
C GLU A 153 -1.25 0.70 16.99
N VAL A 154 -1.99 -0.11 16.24
CA VAL A 154 -2.18 -1.53 16.57
C VAL A 154 -1.48 -2.42 15.53
N THR A 155 -1.90 -2.36 14.26
CA THR A 155 -1.45 -3.34 13.27
C THR A 155 0.03 -3.20 12.93
N VAL A 156 0.50 -1.96 12.73
CA VAL A 156 1.91 -1.69 12.45
C VAL A 156 2.79 -2.12 13.62
N MET A 157 2.38 -1.80 14.86
CA MET A 157 3.14 -2.17 16.06
C MET A 157 3.19 -3.68 16.29
N ASP A 158 2.08 -4.40 16.03
CA ASP A 158 2.05 -5.87 16.11
C ASP A 158 2.99 -6.51 15.09
N ILE A 159 2.97 -6.04 13.83
CA ILE A 159 3.89 -6.52 12.80
C ILE A 159 5.33 -6.22 13.17
N TRP A 160 5.61 -5.03 13.67
CA TRP A 160 6.97 -4.65 14.06
C TRP A 160 7.51 -5.46 15.24
N THR A 161 6.69 -5.73 16.27
CA THR A 161 7.15 -6.29 17.53
C THR A 161 6.94 -7.80 17.63
N ILE A 162 5.85 -8.34 17.11
CA ILE A 162 5.42 -9.72 17.33
C ILE A 162 5.74 -10.61 16.14
N ASN A 163 5.25 -10.25 14.96
CA ASN A 163 5.41 -11.05 13.74
C ASN A 163 5.79 -10.16 12.56
N ASN A 164 7.08 -10.13 12.25
CA ASN A 164 7.63 -9.23 11.23
C ASN A 164 7.22 -9.55 9.77
N GLY A 165 6.41 -10.58 9.54
CA GLY A 165 5.84 -10.92 8.23
C GLY A 165 6.81 -11.56 7.23
N PHE A 166 7.99 -12.00 7.67
CA PHE A 166 8.98 -12.62 6.82
C PHE A 166 9.20 -14.10 7.13
N MET A 167 9.53 -14.85 6.09
CA MET A 167 10.10 -16.19 6.17
C MET A 167 11.54 -16.20 5.63
N ASP A 168 12.36 -17.14 6.12
CA ASP A 168 13.70 -17.34 5.59
C ASP A 168 13.65 -17.92 4.17
N LYS A 169 14.62 -17.57 3.33
CA LYS A 169 14.75 -18.07 1.95
C LYS A 169 14.73 -19.60 1.88
N SER A 170 15.36 -20.29 2.83
CA SER A 170 15.38 -21.77 2.90
C SER A 170 13.96 -22.35 3.07
N THR A 171 13.12 -21.70 3.87
CA THR A 171 11.71 -22.09 4.06
C THR A 171 10.93 -21.94 2.75
N ALA A 172 11.11 -20.82 2.04
CA ALA A 172 10.47 -20.58 0.75
C ALA A 172 10.92 -21.58 -0.32
N LEU A 173 12.20 -21.94 -0.35
CA LEU A 173 12.75 -22.96 -1.26
C LEU A 173 12.23 -24.38 -0.98
N ALA A 174 11.88 -24.67 0.28
CA ALA A 174 11.29 -25.95 0.69
C ALA A 174 9.76 -26.02 0.49
N SER A 175 9.13 -24.94 0.07
CA SER A 175 7.68 -24.86 -0.18
C SER A 175 7.25 -25.79 -1.32
N THR A 176 6.00 -26.24 -1.32
CA THR A 176 5.36 -26.89 -2.46
C THR A 176 4.84 -25.91 -3.51
N ASP A 177 4.83 -24.62 -3.20
CA ASP A 177 4.42 -23.55 -4.11
C ASP A 177 5.55 -23.21 -5.09
N GLU A 178 5.38 -23.56 -6.35
CA GLU A 178 6.39 -23.36 -7.38
C GLU A 178 6.68 -21.88 -7.66
N LYS A 179 5.68 -20.97 -7.55
CA LYS A 179 5.91 -19.52 -7.73
C LYS A 179 6.79 -18.96 -6.60
N LEU A 180 6.50 -19.36 -5.37
CA LEU A 180 7.30 -18.96 -4.20
C LEU A 180 8.74 -19.48 -4.33
N LYS A 181 8.92 -20.75 -4.72
CA LYS A 181 10.25 -21.34 -4.94
C LYS A 181 11.05 -20.63 -6.03
N LEU A 182 10.41 -20.35 -7.16
CA LEU A 182 11.05 -19.64 -8.28
C LEU A 182 11.48 -18.23 -7.85
N PHE A 183 10.59 -17.51 -7.18
CA PHE A 183 10.92 -16.18 -6.64
C PHE A 183 12.08 -16.26 -5.64
N ALA A 184 12.03 -17.18 -4.67
CA ALA A 184 13.10 -17.40 -3.71
C ALA A 184 14.43 -17.73 -4.38
N SER A 185 14.42 -18.57 -5.43
CA SER A 185 15.60 -18.95 -6.17
C SER A 185 16.26 -17.78 -6.92
N SER A 186 15.49 -16.78 -7.32
CA SER A 186 15.98 -15.59 -8.01
C SER A 186 16.65 -14.56 -7.07
N LEU A 187 16.45 -14.71 -5.76
CA LEU A 187 16.96 -13.77 -4.76
C LEU A 187 18.36 -14.16 -4.27
N PRO A 188 19.21 -13.21 -3.84
CA PRO A 188 20.45 -13.50 -3.11
C PRO A 188 20.21 -14.29 -1.81
N ASP A 189 21.24 -14.95 -1.27
CA ASP A 189 21.11 -15.81 -0.09
C ASP A 189 20.77 -15.08 1.20
N ASN A 190 21.13 -13.80 1.29
CA ASN A 190 20.87 -12.95 2.45
C ASN A 190 19.51 -12.27 2.41
N PHE A 191 18.56 -12.78 1.61
CA PHE A 191 17.21 -12.21 1.55
C PHE A 191 16.22 -13.01 2.43
N VAL A 192 15.28 -12.28 3.02
CA VAL A 192 14.06 -12.81 3.61
C VAL A 192 12.86 -12.48 2.71
N ILE A 193 11.79 -13.25 2.80
CA ILE A 193 10.67 -13.17 1.86
C ILE A 193 9.37 -12.93 2.63
N SER A 194 8.58 -11.99 2.15
CA SER A 194 7.19 -11.80 2.57
C SER A 194 6.25 -12.30 1.48
N ASP A 195 5.26 -13.10 1.87
CA ASP A 195 4.20 -13.62 1.01
C ASP A 195 2.85 -13.17 1.54
N LEU A 196 2.21 -12.24 0.84
CA LEU A 196 0.89 -11.71 1.20
C LEU A 196 -0.22 -12.14 0.23
N ARG A 197 0.01 -13.08 -0.69
CA ARG A 197 -0.95 -13.49 -1.74
C ARG A 197 -2.31 -13.90 -1.16
N ASP A 198 -2.31 -14.83 -0.20
CA ASP A 198 -3.53 -15.38 0.40
C ASP A 198 -3.70 -14.89 1.86
N LYS A 199 -3.09 -13.77 2.19
CA LYS A 199 -3.19 -13.21 3.53
C LYS A 199 -4.37 -12.25 3.64
N PRO A 200 -5.08 -12.27 4.77
CA PRO A 200 -6.16 -11.32 5.02
C PRO A 200 -5.65 -9.88 5.12
N ILE A 201 -6.56 -8.93 5.07
CA ILE A 201 -6.27 -7.54 5.48
C ILE A 201 -5.67 -7.51 6.88
N LYS A 202 -4.88 -6.49 7.20
CA LYS A 202 -4.05 -6.33 8.40
C LYS A 202 -2.81 -7.25 8.44
N SER A 203 -2.58 -8.07 7.41
CA SER A 203 -1.28 -8.73 7.24
C SER A 203 -0.28 -7.77 6.62
N GLY A 204 1.01 -7.95 6.94
CA GLY A 204 2.05 -7.07 6.42
C GLY A 204 3.45 -7.55 6.76
N PHE A 205 4.44 -6.70 6.54
CA PHE A 205 5.84 -7.01 6.84
C PHE A 205 6.64 -5.76 7.24
N ALA A 206 7.61 -5.98 8.14
CA ALA A 206 8.46 -4.95 8.70
C ALA A 206 9.70 -4.71 7.80
N TRP A 207 9.54 -3.96 6.69
CA TRP A 207 10.57 -3.78 5.67
C TRP A 207 11.87 -3.16 6.20
N GLY A 208 11.81 -2.32 7.21
CA GLY A 208 13.00 -1.71 7.83
C GLY A 208 13.62 -2.54 8.97
N LYS A 209 13.08 -3.73 9.30
CA LYS A 209 13.55 -4.55 10.43
C LYS A 209 15.01 -4.99 10.30
N PHE A 210 15.45 -5.22 9.08
CA PHE A 210 16.77 -5.77 8.78
C PHE A 210 17.75 -4.73 8.24
N GLY A 211 17.33 -3.47 8.13
CA GLY A 211 18.15 -2.35 7.67
C GLY A 211 17.40 -1.45 6.71
N PRO A 212 17.85 -0.21 6.50
CA PRO A 212 17.13 0.80 5.73
C PRO A 212 17.35 0.71 4.21
N ASN A 213 17.79 -0.43 3.66
CA ASN A 213 18.13 -0.53 2.23
C ASN A 213 16.88 -0.79 1.36
N ILE A 214 16.03 0.22 1.19
CA ILE A 214 14.88 0.18 0.28
C ILE A 214 15.33 -0.20 -1.14
N ASP A 215 16.41 0.40 -1.63
CA ASP A 215 16.96 0.18 -2.97
C ASP A 215 17.26 -1.28 -3.31
N LYS A 216 17.34 -2.14 -2.31
CA LYS A 216 17.60 -3.57 -2.49
C LYS A 216 16.38 -4.45 -2.34
N ALA A 217 15.22 -3.88 -2.06
CA ALA A 217 13.99 -4.64 -2.08
C ALA A 217 13.72 -5.20 -3.48
N LYS A 218 13.08 -6.36 -3.54
CA LYS A 218 12.67 -7.01 -4.80
C LYS A 218 11.21 -7.35 -4.72
N ARG A 219 10.45 -6.90 -5.70
CA ARG A 219 9.03 -7.20 -5.85
C ARG A 219 8.84 -8.21 -6.98
N HIS A 220 8.02 -9.24 -6.78
CA HIS A 220 7.59 -10.09 -7.88
C HIS A 220 6.65 -9.32 -8.81
N ASP A 221 6.83 -9.47 -10.11
CA ASP A 221 6.13 -8.66 -11.12
C ASP A 221 4.59 -8.65 -11.03
N SER A 222 3.99 -9.78 -10.66
CA SER A 222 2.53 -9.96 -10.68
C SER A 222 1.93 -10.51 -9.39
N GLU A 223 2.77 -10.93 -8.43
CA GLU A 223 2.31 -11.56 -7.19
C GLU A 223 2.64 -10.67 -5.99
N LEU A 224 1.90 -10.84 -4.90
CA LEU A 224 2.15 -10.16 -3.63
C LEU A 224 3.31 -10.83 -2.87
N LEU A 225 4.47 -10.86 -3.52
CA LEU A 225 5.71 -11.43 -2.99
C LEU A 225 6.81 -10.37 -2.97
N TRP A 226 7.49 -10.23 -1.85
CA TRP A 226 8.61 -9.31 -1.68
C TRP A 226 9.82 -10.01 -1.08
N GLY A 227 11.00 -9.65 -1.58
CA GLY A 227 12.27 -10.00 -0.99
C GLY A 227 12.95 -8.77 -0.41
N VAL A 228 13.45 -8.87 0.81
CA VAL A 228 14.16 -7.79 1.50
C VAL A 228 15.52 -8.30 1.95
N GLU A 229 16.57 -7.50 1.73
CA GLU A 229 17.91 -7.85 2.16
C GLU A 229 18.01 -7.87 3.68
N LYS A 230 18.51 -8.97 4.24
CA LYS A 230 18.86 -9.09 5.65
C LYS A 230 20.30 -8.68 5.84
N VAL A 231 20.50 -7.44 6.30
CA VAL A 231 21.85 -6.95 6.61
C VAL A 231 22.33 -7.56 7.92
N GLU A 232 23.39 -8.35 7.87
CA GLU A 232 24.03 -8.83 9.07
C GLU A 232 24.63 -7.65 9.86
N LYS A 233 24.14 -7.45 11.08
CA LYS A 233 24.77 -6.50 12.02
C LYS A 233 26.17 -7.04 12.33
N LYS A 234 27.22 -6.50 11.69
CA LYS A 234 28.60 -6.77 12.11
C LYS A 234 28.70 -6.44 13.60
N GLY A 235 28.91 -7.45 14.41
CA GLY A 235 29.02 -7.28 15.86
C GLY A 235 30.06 -6.20 16.21
N LEU A 236 29.89 -5.49 17.32
CA LEU A 236 30.79 -4.42 17.78
C LEU A 236 32.27 -4.89 17.80
N LEU A 237 32.50 -6.17 18.05
CA LEU A 237 33.82 -6.80 18.09
C LEU A 237 34.55 -6.83 16.73
N SER A 238 33.81 -6.94 15.61
CA SER A 238 34.44 -6.91 14.28
C SER A 238 34.90 -5.50 13.86
N ARG A 239 34.38 -4.43 14.48
CA ARG A 239 34.84 -3.05 14.28
C ARG A 239 36.10 -2.74 15.08
N LEU A 240 36.39 -3.49 16.14
CA LEU A 240 37.58 -3.29 17.00
C LEU A 240 38.80 -4.11 16.53
N PHE A 241 38.61 -5.17 15.77
CA PHE A 241 39.65 -6.09 15.31
C PHE A 241 39.82 -6.20 13.79
N GLY A 242 39.07 -5.40 13.01
CA GLY A 242 39.22 -5.34 11.56
C GLY A 242 40.41 -4.48 11.18
N LYS A 243 41.53 -5.16 10.85
CA LYS A 243 42.65 -4.57 10.10
C LYS A 243 42.25 -4.46 8.63
#